data_1153b10b7b41394351ac27193e8ae22a
#
_entry.id   1153b10b7b41394351ac27193e8ae22a
#
_cell.length_a   1.000
_cell.length_b   1.000
_cell.length_c   1.000
_cell.angle_alpha   90.00
_cell.angle_beta   90.00
_cell.angle_gamma   90.00
#
_symmetry.space_group_name_H-M   'P 1'
#
loop_
_entity.id
_entity.type
_entity.pdbx_description
1 polymer ?
#
loop_
_entity_poly.entity_id
_entity_poly.type
_entity_poly.pdbx_seq_one_letter_code
_entity_poly.pdbx_strand_id
1 'polypeptide(L)'
;MKSTPYPTNESKRLKALRNLEILDTAPERQFDEVTELASLFCETPVALISLIDRNRQWFKSCFGFGEKETDREISFCTHAISSEDEIFEIPDARKDERFKNNPLTVGETPVIFYAGVPLKDAHGFALGTLCVIDHKPRKLVDKQRKALLYLANQVIQLFEIRTKNNILRKSQKELKEKNTQLKNFAGVVSHDMKMPLANMIVTIDILKAKYAGKIDESGIDYLRNLKRSAFKLSDYITNILTHYESDNITDNHQVEKFQLNELIKDIIGMLDTVEDYELHYPEKDLTLSTNRVALEQILLNLLGNSFKYNDKDKIIIHIECFEDDGFYNFVVTDNGIGIPKAKQKSIFNLFSTAAEQDRRGSKGNGIGLSTVKKIIRNLGGDIKVESELGEQTSFKFFIEKE
;
A
#
# COMPACT_ATOMS: atom_id res chain seq x y z
N MET A 1 -22.85 49.61 -1.53
CA MET A 1 -22.64 48.38 -0.77
C MET A 1 -21.49 48.60 0.19
N LYS A 2 -21.58 48.18 1.46
CA LYS A 2 -20.40 48.11 2.32
C LYS A 2 -19.52 47.01 1.73
N SER A 3 -18.19 47.25 1.68
CA SER A 3 -17.24 46.25 1.16
C SER A 3 -17.37 44.93 1.88
N THR A 4 -17.41 43.85 1.15
CA THR A 4 -17.50 42.50 1.65
C THR A 4 -16.28 42.20 2.56
N PRO A 5 -16.45 41.76 3.81
CA PRO A 5 -15.32 41.54 4.70
C PRO A 5 -14.46 40.39 4.21
N TYR A 6 -13.14 40.59 4.17
CA TYR A 6 -12.19 39.53 3.93
C TYR A 6 -11.64 39.05 5.27
N PRO A 7 -11.56 37.73 5.47
CA PRO A 7 -10.89 37.16 6.65
C PRO A 7 -9.42 37.59 6.74
N THR A 8 -8.92 37.90 7.91
CA THR A 8 -7.52 38.35 8.13
C THR A 8 -6.48 37.34 7.66
N ASN A 9 -6.84 36.07 7.53
CA ASN A 9 -5.99 34.95 7.12
C ASN A 9 -6.33 34.39 5.73
N GLU A 10 -6.90 35.25 4.83
CA GLU A 10 -7.44 34.84 3.53
C GLU A 10 -6.47 34.00 2.68
N SER A 11 -5.18 34.33 2.63
CA SER A 11 -4.20 33.58 1.86
C SER A 11 -4.04 32.14 2.36
N LYS A 12 -4.05 31.93 3.70
CA LYS A 12 -3.97 30.60 4.32
C LYS A 12 -5.27 29.83 4.09
N ARG A 13 -6.41 30.48 4.24
CA ARG A 13 -7.74 29.93 3.99
C ARG A 13 -7.87 29.41 2.55
N LEU A 14 -7.48 30.22 1.55
CA LEU A 14 -7.50 29.83 0.14
C LEU A 14 -6.54 28.65 -0.15
N LYS A 15 -5.38 28.62 0.51
CA LYS A 15 -4.47 27.46 0.41
C LYS A 15 -5.11 26.19 0.97
N ALA A 16 -5.78 26.28 2.13
CA ALA A 16 -6.49 25.16 2.73
C ALA A 16 -7.64 24.68 1.82
N LEU A 17 -8.43 25.58 1.25
CA LEU A 17 -9.48 25.25 0.29
C LEU A 17 -8.94 24.52 -0.95
N ARG A 18 -7.83 24.98 -1.53
CA ARG A 18 -7.21 24.32 -2.69
C ARG A 18 -6.67 22.94 -2.37
N ASN A 19 -6.14 22.73 -1.16
CA ASN A 19 -5.64 21.42 -0.72
C ASN A 19 -6.75 20.35 -0.63
N LEU A 20 -8.02 20.75 -0.50
CA LEU A 20 -9.15 19.82 -0.57
C LEU A 20 -9.32 19.20 -1.96
N GLU A 21 -8.81 19.87 -3.03
CA GLU A 21 -9.00 19.42 -4.42
C GLU A 21 -10.49 19.13 -4.74
N ILE A 22 -11.40 20.00 -4.24
CA ILE A 22 -12.85 19.82 -4.33
C ILE A 22 -13.51 20.81 -5.31
N LEU A 23 -12.88 21.97 -5.55
CA LEU A 23 -13.40 22.96 -6.49
C LEU A 23 -13.46 22.37 -7.91
N ASP A 24 -14.50 22.73 -8.64
CA ASP A 24 -14.73 22.30 -10.03
C ASP A 24 -14.85 20.76 -10.22
N THR A 25 -15.11 20.02 -9.14
CA THR A 25 -15.36 18.57 -9.20
C THR A 25 -16.83 18.27 -9.52
N ALA A 26 -17.07 17.06 -10.05
CA ALA A 26 -18.43 16.57 -10.29
C ALA A 26 -19.27 16.51 -9.00
N PRO A 27 -20.61 16.53 -9.11
CA PRO A 27 -21.49 16.29 -7.97
C PRO A 27 -21.17 14.96 -7.30
N GLU A 28 -21.30 14.91 -5.98
CA GLU A 28 -21.07 13.71 -5.19
C GLU A 28 -22.27 13.50 -4.26
N ARG A 29 -22.93 12.35 -4.38
CA ARG A 29 -24.18 11.99 -3.70
C ARG A 29 -24.16 12.27 -2.19
N GLN A 30 -23.05 12.03 -1.52
CA GLN A 30 -22.91 12.27 -0.08
C GLN A 30 -23.08 13.74 0.33
N PHE A 31 -22.72 14.71 -0.54
CA PHE A 31 -22.95 16.12 -0.29
C PHE A 31 -24.37 16.52 -0.65
N ASP A 32 -24.95 15.91 -1.70
CA ASP A 32 -26.31 16.19 -2.16
C ASP A 32 -27.33 15.70 -1.11
N GLU A 33 -27.11 14.56 -0.50
CA GLU A 33 -27.92 14.05 0.62
C GLU A 33 -27.90 15.02 1.82
N VAL A 34 -26.76 15.66 2.11
CA VAL A 34 -26.68 16.66 3.21
C VAL A 34 -27.50 17.90 2.90
N THR A 35 -27.43 18.43 1.67
CA THR A 35 -28.22 19.63 1.29
C THR A 35 -29.72 19.32 1.27
N GLU A 36 -30.12 18.16 0.78
CA GLU A 36 -31.51 17.70 0.81
C GLU A 36 -32.03 17.60 2.26
N LEU A 37 -31.29 16.97 3.16
CA LEU A 37 -31.62 16.89 4.58
C LEU A 37 -31.65 18.27 5.26
N ALA A 38 -30.73 19.17 4.92
CA ALA A 38 -30.76 20.54 5.47
C ALA A 38 -32.00 21.30 5.05
N SER A 39 -32.41 21.20 3.79
CA SER A 39 -33.68 21.76 3.28
C SER A 39 -34.89 21.18 4.01
N LEU A 40 -34.93 19.84 4.13
CA LEU A 40 -36.03 19.12 4.78
C LEU A 40 -36.17 19.50 6.27
N PHE A 41 -35.08 19.45 7.04
CA PHE A 41 -35.13 19.77 8.48
C PHE A 41 -35.40 21.24 8.77
N CYS A 42 -34.87 22.15 7.96
CA CYS A 42 -35.09 23.58 8.11
C CYS A 42 -36.39 24.06 7.44
N GLU A 43 -37.08 23.16 6.68
CA GLU A 43 -38.29 23.47 5.91
C GLU A 43 -38.08 24.65 4.98
N THR A 44 -36.93 24.72 4.31
CA THR A 44 -36.56 25.80 3.39
C THR A 44 -36.48 25.29 1.96
N PRO A 45 -36.85 26.07 0.94
CA PRO A 45 -36.83 25.66 -0.46
C PRO A 45 -35.41 25.48 -1.01
N VAL A 46 -34.40 26.08 -0.38
CA VAL A 46 -33.01 26.05 -0.86
C VAL A 46 -32.05 25.71 0.25
N ALA A 47 -31.11 24.79 -0.06
CA ALA A 47 -29.96 24.49 0.79
C ALA A 47 -28.71 24.30 -0.06
N LEU A 48 -27.58 24.83 0.39
CA LEU A 48 -26.32 24.84 -0.37
C LEU A 48 -25.14 24.45 0.50
N ILE A 49 -24.22 23.66 -0.06
CA ILE A 49 -22.83 23.60 0.42
C ILE A 49 -22.02 24.50 -0.50
N SER A 50 -21.63 25.65 0.02
CA SER A 50 -20.94 26.68 -0.70
C SER A 50 -19.50 26.81 -0.25
N LEU A 51 -18.56 26.93 -1.19
CA LEU A 51 -17.14 27.13 -0.95
C LEU A 51 -16.73 28.50 -1.48
N ILE A 52 -16.02 29.29 -0.68
CA ILE A 52 -15.66 30.66 -1.00
C ILE A 52 -14.24 30.71 -1.58
N ASP A 53 -14.15 30.76 -2.89
CA ASP A 53 -12.89 30.93 -3.61
C ASP A 53 -12.49 32.42 -3.68
N ARG A 54 -11.45 32.75 -4.41
CA ARG A 54 -10.87 34.10 -4.48
C ARG A 54 -11.88 35.16 -4.96
N ASN A 55 -12.58 34.84 -6.05
CA ASN A 55 -13.50 35.79 -6.70
C ASN A 55 -14.93 35.29 -6.85
N ARG A 56 -15.17 34.01 -6.50
CA ARG A 56 -16.46 33.34 -6.65
C ARG A 56 -16.86 32.58 -5.40
N GLN A 57 -18.14 32.39 -5.27
CA GLN A 57 -18.78 31.41 -4.41
C GLN A 57 -19.15 30.20 -5.28
N TRP A 58 -18.50 29.07 -5.09
CA TRP A 58 -18.75 27.85 -5.84
C TRP A 58 -19.55 26.87 -4.99
N PHE A 59 -20.53 26.20 -5.62
CA PHE A 59 -21.43 25.29 -4.91
C PHE A 59 -21.01 23.84 -5.14
N LYS A 60 -20.59 23.15 -4.06
CA LYS A 60 -20.33 21.72 -4.09
C LYS A 60 -21.60 20.91 -4.21
N SER A 61 -22.68 21.39 -3.58
CA SER A 61 -24.00 20.80 -3.66
C SER A 61 -25.07 21.90 -3.57
N CYS A 62 -26.13 21.73 -4.36
CA CYS A 62 -27.23 22.65 -4.46
C CYS A 62 -28.56 21.89 -4.43
N PHE A 63 -29.42 22.24 -3.49
CA PHE A 63 -30.81 21.80 -3.48
C PHE A 63 -31.71 23.05 -3.69
N GLY A 64 -32.57 22.99 -4.68
CA GLY A 64 -33.53 24.09 -4.97
C GLY A 64 -32.93 25.38 -5.56
N PHE A 65 -31.69 25.33 -6.06
CA PHE A 65 -30.99 26.48 -6.67
C PHE A 65 -30.35 26.06 -8.00
N GLY A 66 -30.55 26.86 -9.05
CA GLY A 66 -30.19 26.47 -10.44
C GLY A 66 -28.76 26.82 -10.86
N GLU A 67 -28.06 27.68 -10.13
CA GLU A 67 -26.72 28.13 -10.46
C GLU A 67 -25.65 27.21 -9.85
N LYS A 68 -24.49 27.12 -10.50
CA LYS A 68 -23.32 26.38 -9.98
C LYS A 68 -22.34 27.24 -9.21
N GLU A 69 -22.37 28.54 -9.44
CA GLU A 69 -21.53 29.53 -8.77
C GLU A 69 -22.16 30.92 -8.85
N THR A 70 -21.73 31.79 -7.98
CA THR A 70 -22.09 33.22 -8.00
C THR A 70 -20.86 34.07 -7.73
N ASP A 71 -20.96 35.37 -7.98
CA ASP A 71 -19.90 36.31 -7.61
C ASP A 71 -19.74 36.37 -6.09
N ARG A 72 -18.51 36.33 -5.61
CA ARG A 72 -18.19 36.42 -4.19
C ARG A 72 -18.68 37.70 -3.55
N GLU A 73 -18.66 38.82 -4.29
CA GLU A 73 -19.02 40.14 -3.75
C GLU A 73 -20.48 40.24 -3.30
N ILE A 74 -21.38 39.48 -3.95
CA ILE A 74 -22.80 39.45 -3.59
C ILE A 74 -23.18 38.37 -2.60
N SER A 75 -22.20 37.55 -2.20
CA SER A 75 -22.42 36.32 -1.40
C SER A 75 -22.72 36.63 0.07
N PHE A 76 -23.83 36.11 0.58
CA PHE A 76 -24.13 36.05 2.02
C PHE A 76 -23.11 35.16 2.78
N CYS A 77 -22.66 34.10 2.13
CA CYS A 77 -21.71 33.16 2.70
C CYS A 77 -20.35 33.79 2.99
N THR A 78 -19.94 34.79 2.24
CA THR A 78 -18.70 35.55 2.50
C THR A 78 -18.77 36.33 3.82
N HIS A 79 -19.94 36.84 4.18
CA HIS A 79 -20.16 37.44 5.50
C HIS A 79 -20.19 36.37 6.60
N ALA A 80 -20.80 35.21 6.35
CA ALA A 80 -20.87 34.11 7.29
C ALA A 80 -19.48 33.54 7.65
N ILE A 81 -18.57 33.36 6.68
CA ILE A 81 -17.20 32.88 6.96
C ILE A 81 -16.35 33.91 7.73
N SER A 82 -16.75 35.16 7.77
CA SER A 82 -16.07 36.22 8.51
C SER A 82 -16.73 36.53 9.85
N SER A 83 -17.86 35.88 10.17
CA SER A 83 -18.54 35.99 11.46
C SER A 83 -17.93 35.05 12.49
N GLU A 84 -17.98 35.45 13.76
CA GLU A 84 -17.62 34.59 14.90
C GLU A 84 -18.79 33.68 15.36
N ASP A 85 -20.00 33.96 14.85
CA ASP A 85 -21.20 33.21 15.19
C ASP A 85 -21.10 31.74 14.72
N GLU A 86 -21.64 30.81 15.50
CA GLU A 86 -21.78 29.41 15.06
C GLU A 86 -22.75 29.28 13.88
N ILE A 87 -23.83 30.09 13.88
CA ILE A 87 -24.79 30.19 12.79
C ILE A 87 -24.99 31.68 12.46
N PHE A 88 -24.57 32.06 11.28
CA PHE A 88 -24.85 33.39 10.77
C PHE A 88 -26.28 33.45 10.21
N GLU A 89 -27.19 34.15 10.88
CA GLU A 89 -28.61 34.15 10.57
C GLU A 89 -29.09 35.52 10.21
N ILE A 90 -29.79 35.67 9.08
CA ILE A 90 -30.44 36.88 8.59
C ILE A 90 -31.95 36.59 8.45
N PRO A 91 -32.77 36.97 9.42
CA PRO A 91 -34.21 36.68 9.42
C PRO A 91 -35.01 37.39 8.30
N ASP A 92 -34.59 38.58 7.91
CA ASP A 92 -35.17 39.34 6.79
C ASP A 92 -34.08 40.24 6.18
N ALA A 93 -33.51 39.82 5.03
CA ALA A 93 -32.43 40.52 4.34
C ALA A 93 -32.83 41.96 3.87
N ARG A 94 -34.12 42.24 3.66
CA ARG A 94 -34.61 43.57 3.27
C ARG A 94 -34.48 44.58 4.41
N LYS A 95 -34.37 44.12 5.65
CA LYS A 95 -34.20 44.95 6.86
C LYS A 95 -32.75 45.05 7.33
N ASP A 96 -31.86 44.24 6.75
CA ASP A 96 -30.43 44.21 7.11
C ASP A 96 -29.67 45.24 6.28
N GLU A 97 -28.98 46.17 6.90
CA GLU A 97 -28.22 47.26 6.25
C GLU A 97 -27.12 46.74 5.29
N ARG A 98 -26.66 45.49 5.47
CA ARG A 98 -25.65 44.85 4.63
C ARG A 98 -26.24 44.32 3.33
N PHE A 99 -27.51 43.83 3.38
CA PHE A 99 -28.12 43.04 2.32
C PHE A 99 -29.34 43.66 1.68
N LYS A 100 -29.96 44.73 2.21
CA LYS A 100 -31.20 45.33 1.67
C LYS A 100 -31.10 45.75 0.21
N ASN A 101 -29.91 46.11 -0.26
CA ASN A 101 -29.64 46.51 -1.67
C ASN A 101 -28.79 45.45 -2.41
N ASN A 102 -28.68 44.24 -1.89
CA ASN A 102 -27.92 43.16 -2.54
C ASN A 102 -28.70 42.63 -3.76
N PRO A 103 -28.06 42.40 -4.92
CA PRO A 103 -28.72 41.85 -6.11
C PRO A 103 -29.49 40.55 -5.81
N LEU A 104 -28.99 39.69 -4.94
CA LEU A 104 -29.69 38.47 -4.52
C LEU A 104 -30.94 38.74 -3.67
N THR A 105 -31.05 39.92 -3.02
CA THR A 105 -32.22 40.30 -2.22
C THR A 105 -33.31 40.96 -3.04
N VAL A 106 -32.94 41.69 -4.11
CA VAL A 106 -33.85 42.48 -4.95
C VAL A 106 -34.18 41.82 -6.31
N GLY A 107 -33.55 40.66 -6.63
CA GLY A 107 -33.75 39.91 -7.87
C GLY A 107 -35.12 39.22 -7.98
N GLU A 108 -35.34 38.51 -9.08
CA GLU A 108 -36.61 37.84 -9.39
C GLU A 108 -36.93 36.69 -8.36
N THR A 109 -35.88 35.98 -7.89
CA THR A 109 -36.01 34.96 -6.86
C THR A 109 -35.25 35.43 -5.62
N PRO A 110 -35.82 36.29 -4.77
CA PRO A 110 -35.09 37.01 -3.76
C PRO A 110 -34.69 36.11 -2.59
N VAL A 111 -33.46 36.27 -2.11
CA VAL A 111 -32.99 35.71 -0.83
C VAL A 111 -33.48 36.67 0.29
N ILE A 112 -34.53 36.26 0.98
CA ILE A 112 -35.10 37.04 2.10
C ILE A 112 -34.61 36.51 3.44
N PHE A 113 -34.62 35.22 3.63
CA PHE A 113 -34.05 34.55 4.81
C PHE A 113 -32.76 33.83 4.41
N TYR A 114 -31.77 33.93 5.26
CA TYR A 114 -30.52 33.18 5.17
C TYR A 114 -30.07 32.68 6.53
N ALA A 115 -29.65 31.43 6.61
CA ALA A 115 -28.91 30.92 7.77
C ALA A 115 -27.78 29.99 7.31
N GLY A 116 -26.56 30.29 7.70
CA GLY A 116 -25.37 29.52 7.27
C GLY A 116 -24.42 29.18 8.43
N VAL A 117 -23.96 27.97 8.46
CA VAL A 117 -22.93 27.48 9.39
C VAL A 117 -21.58 27.50 8.67
N PRO A 118 -20.57 28.23 9.18
CA PRO A 118 -19.23 28.20 8.62
C PRO A 118 -18.59 26.84 8.70
N LEU A 119 -18.11 26.32 7.59
CA LEU A 119 -17.40 25.05 7.48
C LEU A 119 -15.91 25.27 7.73
N LYS A 120 -15.48 25.03 8.97
CA LYS A 120 -14.10 25.25 9.42
C LYS A 120 -13.30 23.95 9.34
N ASP A 121 -12.11 24.02 8.76
CA ASP A 121 -11.16 22.90 8.77
C ASP A 121 -10.53 22.69 10.17
N ALA A 122 -9.70 21.67 10.32
CA ALA A 122 -9.01 21.36 11.58
C ALA A 122 -8.08 22.49 12.09
N HIS A 123 -7.73 23.45 11.24
CA HIS A 123 -6.92 24.63 11.57
C HIS A 123 -7.76 25.87 11.85
N GLY A 124 -9.10 25.76 11.80
CA GLY A 124 -10.04 26.86 12.04
C GLY A 124 -10.27 27.76 10.84
N PHE A 125 -9.81 27.40 9.63
CA PHE A 125 -10.08 28.17 8.40
C PHE A 125 -11.50 27.89 7.91
N ALA A 126 -12.35 28.90 7.84
CA ALA A 126 -13.70 28.80 7.28
C ALA A 126 -13.61 28.73 5.73
N LEU A 127 -13.81 27.56 5.18
CA LEU A 127 -13.64 27.30 3.73
C LEU A 127 -14.90 27.66 2.93
N GLY A 128 -16.05 27.66 3.60
CA GLY A 128 -17.35 27.91 3.04
C GLY A 128 -18.45 27.78 4.08
N THR A 129 -19.67 27.50 3.65
CA THR A 129 -20.83 27.34 4.54
C THR A 129 -21.73 26.18 4.11
N LEU A 130 -22.38 25.52 5.05
CA LEU A 130 -23.68 24.88 4.82
C LEU A 130 -24.75 25.91 5.13
N CYS A 131 -25.57 26.30 4.16
CA CYS A 131 -26.60 27.29 4.35
C CYS A 131 -27.95 26.85 3.83
N VAL A 132 -28.97 27.45 4.41
CA VAL A 132 -30.39 27.35 4.00
C VAL A 132 -30.95 28.73 3.71
N ILE A 133 -31.82 28.83 2.69
CA ILE A 133 -32.34 30.06 2.16
C ILE A 133 -33.85 29.93 1.97
N ASP A 134 -34.58 31.04 2.21
CA ASP A 134 -36.00 31.13 1.88
C ASP A 134 -36.33 32.47 1.24
N HIS A 135 -37.42 32.51 0.48
CA HIS A 135 -37.97 33.68 -0.20
C HIS A 135 -38.95 34.51 0.68
N LYS A 136 -39.07 34.11 1.95
CA LYS A 136 -39.88 34.78 2.96
C LYS A 136 -39.14 34.91 4.28
N PRO A 137 -39.49 35.93 5.11
CA PRO A 137 -38.85 36.09 6.42
C PRO A 137 -39.05 34.85 7.29
N ARG A 138 -37.97 34.40 7.97
CA ARG A 138 -37.97 33.29 8.90
C ARG A 138 -37.07 33.55 10.10
N LYS A 139 -37.20 32.67 11.09
CA LYS A 139 -36.23 32.49 12.17
C LYS A 139 -36.16 31.03 12.46
N LEU A 140 -34.92 30.48 12.57
CA LEU A 140 -34.74 29.07 12.92
C LEU A 140 -35.16 28.81 14.36
N VAL A 141 -35.91 27.76 14.58
CA VAL A 141 -36.13 27.22 15.94
C VAL A 141 -34.94 26.38 16.41
N ASP A 142 -34.81 26.16 17.70
CA ASP A 142 -33.66 25.47 18.29
C ASP A 142 -33.39 24.08 17.69
N LYS A 143 -34.43 23.34 17.36
CA LYS A 143 -34.31 22.02 16.70
C LYS A 143 -33.68 22.15 15.31
N GLN A 144 -34.06 23.15 14.53
CA GLN A 144 -33.50 23.41 13.18
C GLN A 144 -32.06 23.89 13.28
N ARG A 145 -31.73 24.76 14.25
CA ARG A 145 -30.35 25.21 14.49
C ARG A 145 -29.44 24.03 14.82
N LYS A 146 -29.87 23.13 15.71
CA LYS A 146 -29.09 21.92 16.05
C LYS A 146 -28.92 20.99 14.84
N ALA A 147 -29.97 20.77 14.04
CA ALA A 147 -29.90 19.96 12.86
C ALA A 147 -28.89 20.51 11.84
N LEU A 148 -28.94 21.83 11.58
CA LEU A 148 -28.03 22.49 10.65
C LEU A 148 -26.56 22.41 11.12
N LEU A 149 -26.30 22.56 12.43
CA LEU A 149 -24.96 22.37 13.03
C LEU A 149 -24.45 20.93 12.86
N TYR A 150 -25.30 19.93 13.12
CA TYR A 150 -24.91 18.53 12.97
C TYR A 150 -24.60 18.18 11.51
N LEU A 151 -25.41 18.67 10.58
CA LEU A 151 -25.18 18.47 9.14
C LEU A 151 -23.91 19.19 8.66
N ALA A 152 -23.62 20.40 9.16
CA ALA A 152 -22.38 21.12 8.89
C ALA A 152 -21.16 20.32 9.39
N ASN A 153 -21.25 19.73 10.58
CA ASN A 153 -20.19 18.85 11.10
C ASN A 153 -19.98 17.62 10.22
N GLN A 154 -21.05 17.03 9.64
CA GLN A 154 -20.90 15.94 8.67
C GLN A 154 -20.14 16.40 7.42
N VAL A 155 -20.44 17.59 6.89
CA VAL A 155 -19.68 18.14 5.75
C VAL A 155 -18.20 18.32 6.08
N ILE A 156 -17.88 18.80 7.28
CA ILE A 156 -16.49 18.96 7.73
C ILE A 156 -15.79 17.59 7.79
N GLN A 157 -16.44 16.56 8.33
CA GLN A 157 -15.90 15.20 8.33
C GLN A 157 -15.66 14.66 6.91
N LEU A 158 -16.57 14.91 5.98
CA LEU A 158 -16.39 14.55 4.57
C LEU A 158 -15.17 15.23 3.95
N PHE A 159 -14.92 16.50 4.27
CA PHE A 159 -13.71 17.21 3.84
C PHE A 159 -12.44 16.60 4.42
N GLU A 160 -12.43 16.22 5.71
CA GLU A 160 -11.30 15.58 6.34
C GLU A 160 -10.98 14.22 5.69
N ILE A 161 -12.01 13.40 5.48
CA ILE A 161 -11.87 12.08 4.82
C ILE A 161 -11.29 12.28 3.42
N ARG A 162 -11.80 13.25 2.65
CA ARG A 162 -11.28 13.56 1.31
C ARG A 162 -9.80 13.95 1.35
N THR A 163 -9.42 14.82 2.28
CA THR A 163 -8.02 15.24 2.45
C THR A 163 -7.12 14.05 2.75
N LYS A 164 -7.52 13.19 3.70
CA LYS A 164 -6.78 11.97 4.08
C LYS A 164 -6.64 11.01 2.89
N ASN A 165 -7.72 10.82 2.13
CA ASN A 165 -7.71 9.96 0.94
C ASN A 165 -6.79 10.49 -0.15
N ASN A 166 -6.76 11.81 -0.39
CA ASN A 166 -5.86 12.42 -1.36
C ASN A 166 -4.39 12.26 -0.96
N ILE A 167 -4.06 12.47 0.32
CA ILE A 167 -2.71 12.24 0.84
C ILE A 167 -2.31 10.77 0.68
N LEU A 168 -3.21 9.83 1.04
CA LEU A 168 -2.95 8.40 0.95
C LEU A 168 -2.70 7.98 -0.51
N ARG A 169 -3.54 8.44 -1.45
CA ARG A 169 -3.36 8.15 -2.89
C ARG A 169 -2.03 8.67 -3.43
N LYS A 170 -1.62 9.88 -3.04
CA LYS A 170 -0.32 10.46 -3.44
C LYS A 170 0.83 9.62 -2.89
N SER A 171 0.78 9.27 -1.60
CA SER A 171 1.81 8.45 -0.96
C SER A 171 1.90 7.04 -1.57
N GLN A 172 0.76 6.40 -1.87
CA GLN A 172 0.73 5.10 -2.57
C GLN A 172 1.35 5.18 -3.96
N LYS A 173 1.05 6.25 -4.72
CA LYS A 173 1.63 6.47 -6.05
C LYS A 173 3.15 6.63 -5.97
N GLU A 174 3.64 7.49 -5.08
CA GLU A 174 5.08 7.68 -4.87
C GLU A 174 5.80 6.40 -4.45
N LEU A 175 5.18 5.62 -3.54
CA LEU A 175 5.74 4.33 -3.11
C LEU A 175 5.82 3.34 -4.27
N LYS A 176 4.77 3.27 -5.10
CA LYS A 176 4.75 2.41 -6.29
C LYS A 176 5.83 2.80 -7.30
N GLU A 177 5.99 4.11 -7.56
CA GLU A 177 7.02 4.63 -8.46
C GLU A 177 8.44 4.29 -7.95
N LYS A 178 8.72 4.50 -6.66
CA LYS A 178 10.00 4.15 -6.03
C LYS A 178 10.28 2.65 -6.10
N ASN A 179 9.26 1.81 -5.84
CA ASN A 179 9.41 0.36 -5.93
C ASN A 179 9.73 -0.08 -7.36
N THR A 180 9.05 0.50 -8.37
CA THR A 180 9.33 0.22 -9.79
C THR A 180 10.75 0.65 -10.18
N GLN A 181 11.21 1.82 -9.75
CA GLN A 181 12.57 2.28 -10.00
C GLN A 181 13.60 1.34 -9.37
N LEU A 182 13.36 0.87 -8.14
CA LEU A 182 14.27 -0.05 -7.45
C LEU A 182 14.32 -1.42 -8.15
N LYS A 183 13.19 -1.95 -8.63
CA LYS A 183 13.13 -3.19 -9.44
C LYS A 183 13.95 -3.05 -10.73
N ASN A 184 13.74 -1.98 -11.48
CA ASN A 184 14.47 -1.72 -12.73
C ASN A 184 15.98 -1.60 -12.48
N PHE A 185 16.36 -0.87 -11.43
CA PHE A 185 17.76 -0.74 -11.03
C PHE A 185 18.39 -2.09 -10.69
N ALA A 186 17.71 -2.93 -9.89
CA ALA A 186 18.19 -4.27 -9.56
C ALA A 186 18.37 -5.14 -10.81
N GLY A 187 17.45 -5.07 -11.78
CA GLY A 187 17.54 -5.79 -13.07
C GLY A 187 18.75 -5.37 -13.89
N VAL A 188 18.93 -4.08 -14.11
CA VAL A 188 20.07 -3.53 -14.89
C VAL A 188 21.39 -3.88 -14.22
N VAL A 189 21.54 -3.60 -12.91
CA VAL A 189 22.78 -3.89 -12.18
C VAL A 189 23.10 -5.39 -12.19
N SER A 190 22.08 -6.25 -12.03
CA SER A 190 22.28 -7.71 -12.06
C SER A 190 22.80 -8.17 -13.42
N HIS A 191 22.22 -7.68 -14.51
CA HIS A 191 22.67 -8.01 -15.86
C HIS A 191 24.12 -7.55 -16.08
N ASP A 192 24.43 -6.30 -15.76
CA ASP A 192 25.73 -5.70 -16.02
C ASP A 192 26.85 -6.27 -15.13
N MET A 193 26.50 -6.84 -13.97
CA MET A 193 27.45 -7.54 -13.11
C MET A 193 27.64 -9.02 -13.46
N LYS A 194 26.64 -9.70 -14.04
CA LYS A 194 26.76 -11.11 -14.44
C LYS A 194 27.77 -11.31 -15.55
N MET A 195 27.82 -10.42 -16.54
CA MET A 195 28.74 -10.54 -17.67
C MET A 195 30.23 -10.49 -17.25
N PRO A 196 30.72 -9.49 -16.50
CA PRO A 196 32.12 -9.49 -16.04
C PRO A 196 32.46 -10.68 -15.14
N LEU A 197 31.51 -11.16 -14.31
CA LEU A 197 31.72 -12.35 -13.48
C LEU A 197 31.87 -13.61 -14.34
N ALA A 198 31.04 -13.80 -15.35
CA ALA A 198 31.17 -14.90 -16.32
C ALA A 198 32.54 -14.85 -17.04
N ASN A 199 32.98 -13.67 -17.46
CA ASN A 199 34.28 -13.48 -18.09
C ASN A 199 35.44 -13.81 -17.11
N MET A 200 35.34 -13.45 -15.82
CA MET A 200 36.32 -13.81 -14.80
C MET A 200 36.41 -15.34 -14.65
N ILE A 201 35.27 -16.05 -14.56
CA ILE A 201 35.21 -17.50 -14.45
C ILE A 201 35.89 -18.17 -15.64
N VAL A 202 35.53 -17.76 -16.87
CA VAL A 202 36.15 -18.28 -18.10
C VAL A 202 37.66 -18.00 -18.15
N THR A 203 38.09 -16.80 -17.77
CA THR A 203 39.50 -16.42 -17.72
C THR A 203 40.29 -17.28 -16.75
N ILE A 204 39.72 -17.58 -15.57
CA ILE A 204 40.34 -18.48 -14.58
C ILE A 204 40.48 -19.89 -15.14
N ASP A 205 39.48 -20.42 -15.85
CA ASP A 205 39.55 -21.74 -16.47
C ASP A 205 40.59 -21.79 -17.59
N ILE A 206 40.70 -20.74 -18.42
CA ILE A 206 41.74 -20.61 -19.45
C ILE A 206 43.14 -20.57 -18.82
N LEU A 207 43.32 -19.79 -17.76
CA LEU A 207 44.60 -19.70 -17.05
C LEU A 207 44.98 -21.08 -16.48
N LYS A 208 44.07 -21.77 -15.82
CA LYS A 208 44.28 -23.11 -15.28
C LYS A 208 44.66 -24.11 -16.38
N ALA A 209 43.98 -24.09 -17.51
CA ALA A 209 44.24 -25.01 -18.63
C ALA A 209 45.58 -24.66 -19.33
N LYS A 210 45.85 -23.37 -19.63
CA LYS A 210 47.01 -22.94 -20.42
C LYS A 210 48.33 -23.08 -19.63
N TYR A 211 48.29 -22.93 -18.32
CA TYR A 211 49.46 -22.96 -17.46
C TYR A 211 49.49 -24.19 -16.55
N ALA A 212 48.73 -25.27 -16.90
CA ALA A 212 48.80 -26.54 -16.21
C ALA A 212 50.26 -27.05 -16.13
N GLY A 213 50.70 -27.41 -14.95
CA GLY A 213 52.11 -27.82 -14.69
C GLY A 213 53.14 -26.69 -14.56
N LYS A 214 52.75 -25.41 -14.77
CA LYS A 214 53.60 -24.24 -14.52
C LYS A 214 53.19 -23.41 -13.31
N ILE A 215 51.99 -23.70 -12.76
CA ILE A 215 51.44 -23.10 -11.56
C ILE A 215 51.63 -24.11 -10.44
N ASP A 216 52.16 -23.69 -9.31
CA ASP A 216 52.31 -24.51 -8.12
C ASP A 216 50.93 -24.77 -7.46
N GLU A 217 50.88 -25.68 -6.51
CA GLU A 217 49.63 -26.05 -5.77
C GLU A 217 48.98 -24.81 -5.13
N SER A 218 49.80 -23.91 -4.58
CA SER A 218 49.30 -22.67 -3.98
C SER A 218 48.63 -21.77 -4.99
N GLY A 219 49.20 -21.61 -6.19
CA GLY A 219 48.60 -20.85 -7.30
C GLY A 219 47.30 -21.44 -7.82
N ILE A 220 47.20 -22.80 -7.87
CA ILE A 220 45.97 -23.49 -8.24
C ILE A 220 44.89 -23.22 -7.19
N ASP A 221 45.21 -23.22 -5.91
CA ASP A 221 44.28 -22.91 -4.82
C ASP A 221 43.80 -21.46 -4.87
N TYR A 222 44.64 -20.50 -5.19
CA TYR A 222 44.22 -19.11 -5.42
C TYR A 222 43.23 -19.01 -6.58
N LEU A 223 43.48 -19.66 -7.70
CA LEU A 223 42.56 -19.67 -8.85
C LEU A 223 41.22 -20.33 -8.49
N ARG A 224 41.23 -21.42 -7.70
CA ARG A 224 40.02 -22.08 -7.21
C ARG A 224 39.21 -21.17 -6.29
N ASN A 225 39.89 -20.45 -5.39
CA ASN A 225 39.26 -19.51 -4.48
C ASN A 225 38.67 -18.29 -5.21
N LEU A 226 39.35 -17.74 -6.22
CA LEU A 226 38.83 -16.69 -7.09
C LEU A 226 37.58 -17.13 -7.85
N LYS A 227 37.63 -18.33 -8.47
CA LYS A 227 36.48 -18.89 -9.19
C LYS A 227 35.27 -19.07 -8.26
N ARG A 228 35.49 -19.64 -7.06
CA ARG A 228 34.45 -19.82 -6.03
C ARG A 228 33.86 -18.47 -5.58
N SER A 229 34.67 -17.42 -5.46
CA SER A 229 34.22 -16.08 -5.09
C SER A 229 33.38 -15.45 -6.20
N ALA A 230 33.78 -15.60 -7.47
CA ALA A 230 33.00 -15.11 -8.61
C ALA A 230 31.63 -15.80 -8.72
N PHE A 231 31.55 -17.12 -8.54
CA PHE A 231 30.26 -17.85 -8.48
C PHE A 231 29.38 -17.35 -7.34
N LYS A 232 29.94 -17.21 -6.11
CA LYS A 232 29.18 -16.71 -4.96
C LYS A 232 28.58 -15.33 -5.23
N LEU A 233 29.33 -14.43 -5.88
CA LEU A 233 28.85 -13.10 -6.20
C LEU A 233 27.76 -13.15 -7.27
N SER A 234 27.89 -14.02 -8.27
CA SER A 234 26.84 -14.25 -9.29
C SER A 234 25.54 -14.76 -8.66
N ASP A 235 25.62 -15.74 -7.77
CA ASP A 235 24.46 -16.26 -7.04
C ASP A 235 23.81 -15.19 -6.15
N TYR A 236 24.63 -14.36 -5.49
CA TYR A 236 24.13 -13.27 -4.66
C TYR A 236 23.30 -12.27 -5.47
N ILE A 237 23.84 -11.85 -6.63
CA ILE A 237 23.17 -10.93 -7.55
C ILE A 237 21.88 -11.54 -8.09
N THR A 238 21.90 -12.83 -8.44
CA THR A 238 20.71 -13.54 -8.93
C THR A 238 19.61 -13.60 -7.85
N ASN A 239 19.98 -13.92 -6.63
CA ASN A 239 19.04 -13.98 -5.52
C ASN A 239 18.40 -12.61 -5.20
N ILE A 240 19.18 -11.51 -5.28
CA ILE A 240 18.66 -10.15 -5.15
C ILE A 240 17.61 -9.89 -6.24
N LEU A 241 17.93 -10.18 -7.50
CA LEU A 241 17.01 -9.98 -8.62
C LEU A 241 15.71 -10.77 -8.41
N THR A 242 15.82 -12.06 -8.10
CA THR A 242 14.66 -12.93 -7.83
C THR A 242 13.79 -12.36 -6.70
N HIS A 243 14.41 -11.79 -5.65
CA HIS A 243 13.66 -11.15 -4.56
C HIS A 243 12.84 -9.94 -5.05
N TYR A 244 13.39 -9.10 -5.92
CA TYR A 244 12.66 -7.95 -6.48
C TYR A 244 11.65 -8.33 -7.56
N GLU A 245 11.90 -9.41 -8.31
CA GLU A 245 11.01 -9.92 -9.35
C GLU A 245 9.88 -10.81 -8.82
N SER A 246 9.94 -11.23 -7.55
CA SER A 246 8.94 -12.14 -6.95
C SER A 246 7.50 -11.61 -6.99
N ASP A 247 7.30 -10.30 -7.10
CA ASP A 247 5.97 -9.73 -7.33
C ASP A 247 5.42 -10.08 -8.72
N ASN A 248 6.30 -10.13 -9.75
CA ASN A 248 5.89 -10.46 -11.11
C ASN A 248 5.53 -11.96 -11.26
N ILE A 249 6.12 -12.82 -10.41
CA ILE A 249 5.82 -14.27 -10.40
C ILE A 249 4.36 -14.50 -9.97
N THR A 250 3.85 -13.66 -9.07
CA THR A 250 2.48 -13.75 -8.55
C THR A 250 1.49 -12.91 -9.35
N ASP A 251 1.92 -11.81 -9.97
CA ASP A 251 1.06 -10.93 -10.79
C ASP A 251 0.64 -11.58 -12.12
N ASN A 252 1.45 -12.49 -12.68
CA ASN A 252 1.07 -13.33 -13.82
C ASN A 252 0.22 -14.50 -13.31
N HIS A 253 -1.05 -14.27 -13.05
CA HIS A 253 -2.07 -15.21 -12.55
C HIS A 253 -2.24 -16.47 -13.41
N GLN A 254 -1.20 -17.26 -13.56
CA GLN A 254 -1.28 -18.58 -14.17
C GLN A 254 -1.53 -19.61 -13.07
N VAL A 255 -2.81 -19.77 -12.73
CA VAL A 255 -3.25 -20.89 -11.90
C VAL A 255 -3.17 -22.15 -12.74
N GLU A 256 -2.42 -23.12 -12.25
CA GLU A 256 -2.28 -24.42 -12.90
C GLU A 256 -2.74 -25.52 -11.96
N LYS A 257 -3.23 -26.62 -12.53
CA LYS A 257 -3.51 -27.85 -11.78
C LYS A 257 -2.37 -28.83 -11.95
N PHE A 258 -1.74 -29.24 -10.88
CA PHE A 258 -0.60 -30.16 -10.89
C PHE A 258 -0.56 -31.04 -9.62
N GLN A 259 0.15 -32.15 -9.70
CA GLN A 259 0.37 -33.05 -8.55
C GLN A 259 1.54 -32.54 -7.72
N LEU A 260 1.36 -32.47 -6.40
CA LEU A 260 2.38 -31.96 -5.48
C LEU A 260 3.64 -32.83 -5.48
N ASN A 261 3.48 -34.17 -5.45
CA ASN A 261 4.63 -35.07 -5.40
C ASN A 261 5.46 -35.04 -6.68
N GLU A 262 4.85 -34.73 -7.84
CA GLU A 262 5.57 -34.51 -9.09
C GLU A 262 6.43 -33.25 -9.00
N LEU A 263 5.88 -32.13 -8.53
CA LEU A 263 6.63 -30.91 -8.31
C LEU A 263 7.80 -31.10 -7.34
N ILE A 264 7.59 -31.82 -6.24
CA ILE A 264 8.68 -32.10 -5.27
C ILE A 264 9.80 -32.92 -5.93
N LYS A 265 9.48 -33.93 -6.77
CA LYS A 265 10.47 -34.72 -7.51
C LYS A 265 11.27 -33.86 -8.49
N ASP A 266 10.61 -32.98 -9.22
CA ASP A 266 11.27 -32.05 -10.14
C ASP A 266 12.27 -31.16 -9.37
N ILE A 267 11.87 -30.62 -8.23
CA ILE A 267 12.71 -29.76 -7.39
C ILE A 267 13.93 -30.52 -6.86
N ILE A 268 13.75 -31.77 -6.36
CA ILE A 268 14.87 -32.59 -5.90
C ILE A 268 15.84 -32.91 -7.04
N GLY A 269 15.33 -33.13 -8.25
CA GLY A 269 16.17 -33.33 -9.44
C GLY A 269 16.98 -32.08 -9.84
N MET A 270 16.54 -30.88 -9.49
CA MET A 270 17.26 -29.62 -9.69
C MET A 270 18.32 -29.35 -8.59
N LEU A 271 18.11 -29.90 -7.39
CA LEU A 271 19.07 -29.77 -6.30
C LEU A 271 20.21 -30.77 -6.52
N ASP A 272 21.44 -30.27 -6.68
CA ASP A 272 22.66 -31.08 -6.83
C ASP A 272 23.01 -31.74 -5.49
N THR A 273 22.26 -32.79 -5.15
CA THR A 273 22.36 -33.52 -3.89
C THR A 273 23.33 -34.69 -4.06
N VAL A 274 24.51 -34.54 -3.47
CA VAL A 274 25.55 -35.62 -3.41
C VAL A 274 25.47 -36.39 -2.07
N GLU A 275 24.70 -35.87 -1.14
CA GLU A 275 24.57 -36.37 0.22
C GLU A 275 23.58 -37.54 0.31
N ASP A 276 23.76 -38.43 1.34
CA ASP A 276 22.76 -39.45 1.68
C ASP A 276 21.54 -38.80 2.34
N TYR A 277 20.37 -38.97 1.74
CA TYR A 277 19.15 -38.37 2.24
C TYR A 277 17.95 -39.31 2.20
N GLU A 278 17.00 -39.05 3.06
CA GLU A 278 15.68 -39.66 3.10
C GLU A 278 14.60 -38.60 3.04
N LEU A 279 13.73 -38.68 2.01
CA LEU A 279 12.66 -37.74 1.79
C LEU A 279 11.32 -38.44 1.99
N HIS A 280 10.53 -37.91 2.94
CA HIS A 280 9.19 -38.37 3.20
C HIS A 280 8.21 -37.40 2.51
N TYR A 281 7.47 -37.94 1.54
CA TYR A 281 6.44 -37.19 0.79
C TYR A 281 5.15 -37.09 1.61
N PRO A 282 4.24 -36.16 1.28
CA PRO A 282 2.90 -36.12 1.85
C PRO A 282 2.20 -37.48 1.70
N GLU A 283 1.51 -37.93 2.77
CA GLU A 283 0.79 -39.22 2.76
C GLU A 283 -0.23 -39.32 1.63
N LYS A 284 -0.90 -38.18 1.34
CA LYS A 284 -1.84 -38.03 0.23
C LYS A 284 -1.24 -37.09 -0.82
N ASP A 285 -1.08 -37.60 -2.04
CA ASP A 285 -0.69 -36.76 -3.17
C ASP A 285 -1.85 -35.88 -3.59
N LEU A 286 -1.75 -34.56 -3.30
CA LEU A 286 -2.80 -33.59 -3.57
C LEU A 286 -2.62 -32.99 -4.95
N THR A 287 -3.75 -32.85 -5.67
CA THR A 287 -3.81 -32.00 -6.86
C THR A 287 -4.03 -30.56 -6.42
N LEU A 288 -3.03 -29.72 -6.60
CA LEU A 288 -3.09 -28.32 -6.24
C LEU A 288 -3.61 -27.48 -7.42
N SER A 289 -4.35 -26.42 -7.11
CA SER A 289 -4.76 -25.37 -8.06
C SER A 289 -4.20 -24.05 -7.54
N THR A 290 -3.04 -23.65 -8.05
CA THR A 290 -2.32 -22.45 -7.62
C THR A 290 -1.21 -22.10 -8.63
N ASN A 291 -0.49 -21.01 -8.38
CA ASN A 291 0.67 -20.64 -9.19
C ASN A 291 1.84 -21.64 -8.95
N ARG A 292 2.06 -22.54 -9.92
CA ARG A 292 3.10 -23.59 -9.85
C ARG A 292 4.50 -23.00 -9.67
N VAL A 293 4.84 -21.96 -10.43
CA VAL A 293 6.18 -21.33 -10.39
C VAL A 293 6.46 -20.69 -9.03
N ALA A 294 5.45 -20.07 -8.45
CA ALA A 294 5.57 -19.48 -7.11
C ALA A 294 5.80 -20.56 -6.03
N LEU A 295 5.03 -21.65 -6.06
CA LEU A 295 5.20 -22.77 -5.11
C LEU A 295 6.54 -23.49 -5.32
N GLU A 296 6.97 -23.69 -6.57
CA GLU A 296 8.29 -24.24 -6.91
C GLU A 296 9.40 -23.41 -6.27
N GLN A 297 9.36 -22.09 -6.40
CA GLN A 297 10.35 -21.20 -5.81
C GLN A 297 10.35 -21.23 -4.27
N ILE A 298 9.18 -21.36 -3.64
CA ILE A 298 9.06 -21.52 -2.19
C ILE A 298 9.76 -22.83 -1.76
N LEU A 299 9.36 -23.95 -2.35
CA LEU A 299 9.86 -25.27 -1.99
C LEU A 299 11.35 -25.42 -2.32
N LEU A 300 11.83 -24.90 -3.46
CA LEU A 300 13.24 -24.89 -3.83
C LEU A 300 14.10 -24.19 -2.77
N ASN A 301 13.64 -23.05 -2.25
CA ASN A 301 14.36 -22.34 -1.18
C ASN A 301 14.34 -23.09 0.14
N LEU A 302 13.19 -23.67 0.54
CA LEU A 302 13.07 -24.38 1.81
C LEU A 302 13.87 -25.69 1.79
N LEU A 303 13.69 -26.53 0.76
CA LEU A 303 14.42 -27.77 0.60
C LEU A 303 15.92 -27.54 0.41
N GLY A 304 16.31 -26.54 -0.38
CA GLY A 304 17.70 -26.14 -0.51
C GLY A 304 18.35 -25.73 0.83
N ASN A 305 17.60 -25.07 1.71
CA ASN A 305 18.07 -24.77 3.06
C ASN A 305 18.20 -26.05 3.92
N SER A 306 17.28 -27.01 3.82
CA SER A 306 17.33 -28.29 4.54
C SER A 306 18.58 -29.11 4.19
N PHE A 307 19.06 -29.05 2.93
CA PHE A 307 20.33 -29.67 2.54
C PHE A 307 21.55 -28.85 2.98
N LYS A 308 21.50 -27.52 2.87
CA LYS A 308 22.65 -26.63 3.17
C LYS A 308 22.97 -26.56 4.65
N TYR A 309 21.95 -26.49 5.49
CA TYR A 309 22.08 -26.27 6.95
C TYR A 309 21.81 -27.55 7.74
N ASN A 310 22.40 -28.66 7.30
CA ASN A 310 22.31 -29.97 7.95
C ASN A 310 23.70 -30.49 8.26
N ASP A 311 23.92 -30.96 9.48
CA ASP A 311 25.20 -31.49 9.99
C ASP A 311 25.19 -33.02 10.19
N LYS A 312 24.07 -33.68 9.88
CA LYS A 312 23.90 -35.12 10.09
C LYS A 312 24.51 -35.91 8.93
N ASP A 313 24.92 -37.16 9.22
CA ASP A 313 25.41 -38.12 8.20
C ASP A 313 24.30 -38.41 7.18
N LYS A 314 23.07 -38.61 7.66
CA LYS A 314 21.89 -38.80 6.84
C LYS A 314 20.91 -37.63 7.01
N ILE A 315 20.60 -36.95 5.92
CA ILE A 315 19.63 -35.84 5.89
C ILE A 315 18.24 -36.45 5.82
N ILE A 316 17.34 -36.08 6.75
CA ILE A 316 15.95 -36.51 6.77
C ILE A 316 15.05 -35.29 6.59
N ILE A 317 14.18 -35.33 5.58
CA ILE A 317 13.24 -34.25 5.28
C ILE A 317 11.83 -34.84 5.22
N HIS A 318 10.91 -34.24 5.98
CA HIS A 318 9.49 -34.57 5.95
C HIS A 318 8.71 -33.42 5.33
N ILE A 319 7.86 -33.71 4.35
CA ILE A 319 6.96 -32.74 3.72
C ILE A 319 5.54 -33.20 3.96
N GLU A 320 4.74 -32.36 4.58
CA GLU A 320 3.31 -32.59 4.79
C GLU A 320 2.53 -31.51 4.03
N CYS A 321 1.40 -31.88 3.44
CA CYS A 321 0.46 -30.98 2.84
C CYS A 321 -0.97 -31.45 3.10
N PHE A 322 -1.79 -30.55 3.58
CA PHE A 322 -3.22 -30.80 3.77
C PHE A 322 -4.02 -29.56 3.35
N GLU A 323 -5.26 -29.79 2.96
CA GLU A 323 -6.18 -28.72 2.59
C GLU A 323 -7.25 -28.53 3.67
N ASP A 324 -7.60 -27.28 3.92
CA ASP A 324 -8.76 -26.91 4.72
C ASP A 324 -9.58 -25.78 4.04
N ASP A 325 -10.48 -25.13 4.77
CA ASP A 325 -11.42 -24.13 4.26
C ASP A 325 -10.73 -22.95 3.55
N GLY A 326 -10.39 -23.15 2.28
CA GLY A 326 -9.85 -22.10 1.40
C GLY A 326 -8.33 -22.03 1.32
N PHE A 327 -7.58 -22.91 2.03
CA PHE A 327 -6.13 -22.87 2.05
C PHE A 327 -5.48 -24.23 1.80
N TYR A 328 -4.27 -24.21 1.24
CA TYR A 328 -3.32 -25.32 1.27
C TYR A 328 -2.29 -25.04 2.38
N ASN A 329 -2.17 -25.96 3.32
CA ASN A 329 -1.25 -25.89 4.45
C ASN A 329 -0.08 -26.82 4.22
N PHE A 330 1.16 -26.32 4.41
CA PHE A 330 2.39 -27.03 4.19
C PHE A 330 3.23 -27.05 5.46
N VAL A 331 3.89 -28.19 5.72
CA VAL A 331 4.91 -28.31 6.74
C VAL A 331 6.14 -28.96 6.11
N VAL A 332 7.29 -28.30 6.21
CA VAL A 332 8.58 -28.81 5.76
C VAL A 332 9.49 -28.90 6.98
N THR A 333 9.86 -30.11 7.38
CA THR A 333 10.68 -30.37 8.57
C THR A 333 11.97 -31.10 8.18
N ASP A 334 13.11 -30.61 8.68
CA ASP A 334 14.42 -31.25 8.52
C ASP A 334 15.06 -31.52 9.88
N ASN A 335 15.99 -32.47 9.90
CA ASN A 335 16.80 -32.89 11.07
C ASN A 335 18.12 -32.08 11.16
N GLY A 336 18.21 -30.89 10.63
CA GLY A 336 19.43 -30.08 10.54
C GLY A 336 19.87 -29.41 11.83
N ILE A 337 20.76 -28.42 11.70
CA ILE A 337 21.42 -27.75 12.84
C ILE A 337 20.45 -26.94 13.72
N GLY A 338 19.22 -26.73 13.29
CA GLY A 338 18.25 -25.89 13.98
C GLY A 338 18.56 -24.39 13.92
N ILE A 339 17.61 -23.60 14.44
CA ILE A 339 17.66 -22.11 14.43
C ILE A 339 17.50 -21.60 15.87
N PRO A 340 18.45 -20.81 16.38
CA PRO A 340 18.35 -20.22 17.72
C PRO A 340 17.07 -19.39 17.90
N LYS A 341 16.36 -19.54 19.04
CA LYS A 341 15.09 -18.83 19.32
C LYS A 341 15.15 -17.33 19.10
N ALA A 342 16.28 -16.70 19.46
CA ALA A 342 16.48 -15.26 19.26
C ALA A 342 16.48 -14.84 17.79
N LYS A 343 16.82 -15.74 16.86
CA LYS A 343 16.91 -15.46 15.42
C LYS A 343 15.66 -15.87 14.63
N GLN A 344 14.79 -16.73 15.17
CA GLN A 344 13.60 -17.26 14.46
C GLN A 344 12.66 -16.16 13.91
N LYS A 345 12.52 -15.03 14.62
CA LYS A 345 11.72 -13.92 14.14
C LYS A 345 12.39 -13.10 13.03
N SER A 346 13.72 -13.05 13.03
CA SER A 346 14.50 -12.20 12.13
C SER A 346 14.98 -12.88 10.85
N ILE A 347 14.94 -14.23 10.77
CA ILE A 347 15.42 -14.98 9.58
C ILE A 347 14.67 -14.65 8.28
N PHE A 348 13.47 -14.11 8.40
CA PHE A 348 12.67 -13.66 7.26
C PHE A 348 12.97 -12.22 6.83
N ASN A 349 13.85 -11.51 7.52
CA ASN A 349 14.30 -10.19 7.11
C ASN A 349 15.39 -10.32 6.04
N LEU A 350 15.38 -9.40 5.09
CA LEU A 350 16.38 -9.37 4.02
C LEU A 350 17.80 -9.28 4.62
N PHE A 351 18.74 -10.06 4.08
CA PHE A 351 20.14 -10.19 4.53
C PHE A 351 20.34 -10.79 5.94
N SER A 352 19.30 -11.36 6.53
CA SER A 352 19.40 -12.03 7.83
C SER A 352 19.84 -13.48 7.66
N THR A 353 20.84 -13.92 8.46
CA THR A 353 21.32 -15.30 8.49
C THR A 353 21.28 -15.85 9.91
N ALA A 354 20.84 -17.11 10.08
CA ALA A 354 20.82 -17.80 11.37
C ALA A 354 22.17 -18.47 11.69
N ALA A 355 22.78 -19.11 10.70
CA ALA A 355 24.07 -19.79 10.81
C ALA A 355 25.20 -18.92 10.23
N GLU A 356 26.42 -19.09 10.76
CA GLU A 356 27.61 -18.42 10.23
C GLU A 356 28.08 -19.08 8.93
N GLN A 357 27.96 -20.41 8.83
CA GLN A 357 28.38 -21.20 7.67
C GLN A 357 27.39 -22.34 7.42
N ASP A 358 27.28 -22.76 6.15
CA ASP A 358 26.59 -23.96 5.75
C ASP A 358 27.49 -25.22 5.88
N ARG A 359 26.96 -26.40 5.58
CA ARG A 359 27.69 -27.68 5.57
C ARG A 359 28.99 -27.64 4.74
N ARG A 360 29.04 -26.82 3.71
CA ARG A 360 30.19 -26.63 2.78
C ARG A 360 31.10 -25.48 3.20
N GLY A 361 30.95 -24.91 4.43
CA GLY A 361 31.73 -23.80 4.95
C GLY A 361 31.43 -22.46 4.24
N SER A 362 30.31 -22.31 3.56
CA SER A 362 29.91 -21.10 2.88
C SER A 362 28.92 -20.31 3.71
N LYS A 363 29.04 -18.99 3.71
CA LYS A 363 28.08 -18.10 4.38
C LYS A 363 26.87 -17.92 3.49
N GLY A 364 25.67 -18.06 4.05
CA GLY A 364 24.42 -17.79 3.35
C GLY A 364 24.19 -16.31 3.06
N ASN A 365 23.39 -16.00 2.02
CA ASN A 365 23.12 -14.64 1.56
C ASN A 365 21.99 -13.95 2.33
N GLY A 366 21.16 -14.70 3.09
CA GLY A 366 20.04 -14.18 3.85
C GLY A 366 18.89 -13.60 3.00
N ILE A 367 18.76 -14.02 1.74
CA ILE A 367 17.74 -13.54 0.80
C ILE A 367 16.62 -14.57 0.62
N GLY A 368 16.92 -15.87 0.58
CA GLY A 368 15.98 -16.94 0.25
C GLY A 368 14.72 -16.94 1.11
N LEU A 369 14.85 -16.92 2.44
CA LEU A 369 13.68 -16.92 3.34
C LEU A 369 12.87 -15.63 3.28
N SER A 370 13.49 -14.49 3.02
CA SER A 370 12.77 -13.22 2.79
C SER A 370 11.97 -13.26 1.49
N THR A 371 12.50 -13.89 0.45
CA THR A 371 11.80 -14.13 -0.82
C THR A 371 10.63 -15.10 -0.63
N VAL A 372 10.86 -16.22 0.10
CA VAL A 372 9.79 -17.17 0.46
C VAL A 372 8.62 -16.46 1.15
N LYS A 373 8.90 -15.68 2.20
CA LYS A 373 7.87 -14.93 2.92
C LYS A 373 7.11 -13.96 2.03
N LYS A 374 7.81 -13.30 1.11
CA LYS A 374 7.20 -12.35 0.16
C LYS A 374 6.27 -13.07 -0.81
N ILE A 375 6.70 -14.19 -1.42
CA ILE A 375 5.90 -14.98 -2.35
C ILE A 375 4.65 -15.53 -1.64
N ILE A 376 4.80 -16.11 -0.45
CA ILE A 376 3.68 -16.65 0.34
C ILE A 376 2.64 -15.56 0.65
N ARG A 377 3.08 -14.35 1.02
CA ARG A 377 2.17 -13.23 1.26
C ARG A 377 1.43 -12.78 0.01
N ASN A 378 2.08 -12.80 -1.14
CA ASN A 378 1.43 -12.49 -2.41
C ASN A 378 0.40 -13.57 -2.82
N LEU A 379 0.56 -14.82 -2.31
CA LEU A 379 -0.41 -15.90 -2.45
C LEU A 379 -1.46 -15.93 -1.30
N GLY A 380 -1.67 -14.82 -0.60
CA GLY A 380 -2.67 -14.69 0.47
C GLY A 380 -2.34 -15.43 1.76
N GLY A 381 -1.09 -15.89 1.95
CA GLY A 381 -0.66 -16.72 3.07
C GLY A 381 0.29 -16.05 4.07
N ASP A 382 0.79 -16.85 5.01
CA ASP A 382 1.90 -16.48 5.92
C ASP A 382 2.75 -17.71 6.26
N ILE A 383 3.97 -17.47 6.78
CA ILE A 383 4.94 -18.49 7.14
C ILE A 383 5.43 -18.31 8.57
N LYS A 384 5.60 -19.44 9.27
CA LYS A 384 6.19 -19.51 10.62
C LYS A 384 7.29 -20.56 10.65
N VAL A 385 8.20 -20.44 11.60
CA VAL A 385 9.24 -21.41 11.88
C VAL A 385 9.15 -21.86 13.32
N GLU A 386 9.29 -23.15 13.53
CA GLU A 386 9.49 -23.80 14.83
C GLU A 386 10.79 -24.59 14.73
N SER A 387 11.75 -24.34 15.61
CA SER A 387 13.05 -25.00 15.52
C SER A 387 13.70 -25.16 16.88
N GLU A 388 14.36 -26.29 17.06
CA GLU A 388 15.20 -26.61 18.22
C GLU A 388 16.65 -26.81 17.78
N LEU A 389 17.56 -26.09 18.44
CA LEU A 389 18.96 -26.04 18.05
C LEU A 389 19.62 -27.43 18.19
N GLY A 390 20.23 -27.94 17.12
CA GLY A 390 20.87 -29.23 17.03
C GLY A 390 19.92 -30.41 16.76
N GLU A 391 18.61 -30.19 16.71
CA GLU A 391 17.61 -31.24 16.55
C GLU A 391 16.85 -31.13 15.23
N GLN A 392 16.05 -30.05 15.03
CA GLN A 392 15.20 -29.94 13.85
C GLN A 392 14.81 -28.51 13.53
N THR A 393 14.38 -28.30 12.26
CA THR A 393 13.72 -27.08 11.81
C THR A 393 12.44 -27.43 11.06
N SER A 394 11.33 -26.80 11.43
CA SER A 394 10.03 -26.97 10.80
C SER A 394 9.52 -25.63 10.31
N PHE A 395 9.36 -25.49 8.99
CA PHE A 395 8.69 -24.35 8.37
C PHE A 395 7.23 -24.71 8.10
N LYS A 396 6.31 -23.93 8.65
CA LYS A 396 4.86 -24.08 8.48
C LYS A 396 4.33 -22.88 7.72
N PHE A 397 3.69 -23.10 6.57
CA PHE A 397 3.08 -22.02 5.80
C PHE A 397 1.76 -22.46 5.17
N PHE A 398 0.97 -21.48 4.82
CA PHE A 398 -0.26 -21.70 4.07
C PHE A 398 -0.35 -20.72 2.91
N ILE A 399 -1.08 -21.10 1.87
CA ILE A 399 -1.41 -20.26 0.71
C ILE A 399 -2.89 -20.41 0.39
N GLU A 400 -3.49 -19.36 -0.17
CA GLU A 400 -4.90 -19.36 -0.56
C GLU A 400 -5.13 -20.27 -1.77
N LYS A 401 -6.26 -20.98 -1.81
CA LYS A 401 -6.71 -21.74 -2.98
C LYS A 401 -7.32 -20.79 -4.00
N GLU A 402 -6.94 -20.93 -5.25
CA GLU A 402 -7.52 -20.19 -6.38
C GLU A 402 -8.41 -21.06 -7.26
#